data_58516b6ea5ac0fe2208c0c27093f3709
#
_entry.id   58516b6ea5ac0fe2208c0c27093f3709
#
_cell.length_a   1.000
_cell.length_b   1.000
_cell.length_c   1.000
_cell.angle_alpha   90.00
_cell.angle_beta   90.00
_cell.angle_gamma   90.00
#
_symmetry.space_group_name_H-M   'P 1'
#
loop_
_entity.id
_entity.type
_entity.pdbx_description
1 polymer ?
#
loop_
_entity_poly.entity_id
_entity_poly.type
_entity_poly.pdbx_seq_one_letter_code
_entity_poly.pdbx_strand_id
1 'polypeptide(L)'
;AASDVYKRQAYIYVEHHTQEGRFVECIVPKGEQKQITLPDGSIITLNSGSIFLYPTQFTGDTRSVYLSGEGHFAVAPNKKLPFVVATNHLDICVLGTQFNLQAYPFDRRTITTLESGSVAVRKKNQPNNFITLEPNQQLDYENRSGRFNKTDIDASVYSGWTKGEMNFISQSLREILRPLERSYAVSIQLSSDLMESNRINSDLYTIKFKRRDDIFHVLDIVTKTVGGITYKVEKDESIS
;
A
#
# COMPACT_ATOMS: atom_id res chain seq x y z
N ALA A 1 -15.81 -11.47 6.06
CA ALA A 1 -16.07 -12.17 4.76
C ALA A 1 -15.06 -11.80 3.67
N ALA A 2 -14.87 -10.51 3.29
CA ALA A 2 -13.89 -10.15 2.25
C ALA A 2 -12.44 -10.36 2.70
N SER A 3 -12.10 -10.06 3.96
CA SER A 3 -10.76 -10.29 4.52
C SER A 3 -10.35 -11.76 4.50
N ASP A 4 -11.30 -12.68 4.66
CA ASP A 4 -11.04 -14.12 4.70
C ASP A 4 -10.65 -14.69 3.33
N VAL A 5 -11.21 -14.13 2.24
CA VAL A 5 -10.87 -14.51 0.87
C VAL A 5 -9.42 -14.13 0.55
N TYR A 6 -8.99 -12.92 0.94
CA TYR A 6 -7.60 -12.46 0.71
C TYR A 6 -6.60 -13.21 1.58
N LYS A 7 -6.95 -13.52 2.83
CA LYS A 7 -6.15 -14.38 3.69
C LYS A 7 -5.94 -15.75 3.05
N ARG A 8 -7.01 -16.36 2.54
CA ARG A 8 -6.93 -17.68 1.88
C ARG A 8 -6.08 -17.64 0.61
N GLN A 9 -6.19 -16.59 -0.20
CA GLN A 9 -5.34 -16.42 -1.40
C GLN A 9 -3.86 -16.24 -1.02
N ALA A 10 -3.58 -15.48 0.02
CA ALA A 10 -2.25 -15.28 0.55
C ALA A 10 -1.65 -16.61 1.06
N TYR A 11 -2.39 -17.38 1.84
CA TYR A 11 -1.94 -18.70 2.31
C TYR A 11 -1.64 -19.65 1.16
N ILE A 12 -2.53 -19.74 0.15
CA ILE A 12 -2.30 -20.60 -1.03
C ILE A 12 -1.04 -20.17 -1.79
N TYR A 13 -0.80 -18.86 -1.96
CA TYR A 13 0.38 -18.37 -2.66
C TYR A 13 1.67 -18.74 -1.92
N VAL A 14 1.68 -18.52 -0.62
CA VAL A 14 2.87 -18.77 0.21
C VAL A 14 3.13 -20.28 0.34
N GLU A 15 2.10 -21.11 0.49
CA GLU A 15 2.20 -22.56 0.57
C GLU A 15 2.76 -23.18 -0.72
N HIS A 16 2.45 -22.62 -1.90
CA HIS A 16 2.99 -23.09 -3.18
C HIS A 16 4.45 -22.67 -3.46
N HIS A 17 4.98 -21.67 -2.73
CA HIS A 17 6.32 -21.11 -3.00
C HIS A 17 7.33 -21.36 -1.88
N THR A 18 6.90 -22.03 -0.79
CA THR A 18 7.79 -22.35 0.33
C THR A 18 7.62 -23.82 0.71
N GLN A 19 8.73 -24.55 0.73
CA GLN A 19 8.77 -25.88 1.35
C GLN A 19 8.66 -25.69 2.87
N GLU A 20 7.69 -26.38 3.48
CA GLU A 20 7.49 -26.62 4.92
C GLU A 20 8.03 -25.54 5.89
N GLY A 21 7.27 -24.48 6.10
CA GLY A 21 7.58 -23.45 7.10
C GLY A 21 6.33 -22.95 7.83
N ARG A 22 6.49 -22.63 9.12
CA ARG A 22 5.46 -21.88 9.86
C ARG A 22 5.43 -20.44 9.35
N PHE A 23 4.22 -19.92 9.08
CA PHE A 23 4.01 -18.54 8.71
C PHE A 23 3.60 -17.71 9.91
N VAL A 24 4.07 -16.46 9.91
CA VAL A 24 3.65 -15.41 10.82
C VAL A 24 2.71 -14.48 10.06
N GLU A 25 1.51 -14.31 10.58
CA GLU A 25 0.57 -13.28 10.11
C GLU A 25 0.74 -12.03 10.97
N CYS A 26 0.98 -10.90 10.32
CA CYS A 26 1.01 -9.59 10.94
C CYS A 26 -0.14 -8.76 10.40
N ILE A 27 -1.15 -8.52 11.22
CA ILE A 27 -2.27 -7.63 10.93
C ILE A 27 -2.01 -6.30 11.62
N VAL A 28 -2.09 -5.21 10.86
CA VAL A 28 -2.01 -3.84 11.38
C VAL A 28 -3.41 -3.24 11.37
N PRO A 29 -3.99 -2.91 12.53
CA PRO A 29 -5.29 -2.27 12.60
C PRO A 29 -5.30 -0.90 11.88
N LYS A 30 -6.50 -0.42 11.53
CA LYS A 30 -6.67 0.97 11.12
C LYS A 30 -6.18 1.90 12.26
N GLY A 31 -5.61 3.05 11.90
CA GLY A 31 -5.06 4.00 12.86
C GLY A 31 -3.64 3.67 13.32
N GLU A 32 -3.14 2.46 13.10
CA GLU A 32 -1.85 2.01 13.60
C GLU A 32 -0.80 1.86 12.49
N GLN A 33 0.45 1.78 12.89
CA GLN A 33 1.59 1.38 12.08
C GLN A 33 2.42 0.38 12.86
N LYS A 34 3.12 -0.52 12.18
CA LYS A 34 3.94 -1.53 12.83
C LYS A 34 5.24 -1.75 12.09
N GLN A 35 6.34 -1.76 12.81
CA GLN A 35 7.64 -2.16 12.27
C GLN A 35 7.97 -3.59 12.70
N ILE A 36 8.50 -4.38 11.78
CA ILE A 36 8.94 -5.75 12.00
C ILE A 36 10.33 -5.96 11.41
N THR A 37 11.10 -6.83 12.05
CA THR A 37 12.37 -7.31 11.51
C THR A 37 12.20 -8.77 11.10
N LEU A 38 12.51 -9.07 9.85
CA LEU A 38 12.42 -10.42 9.30
C LEU A 38 13.64 -11.28 9.66
N PRO A 39 13.58 -12.62 9.50
CA PRO A 39 14.68 -13.54 9.82
C PRO A 39 15.98 -13.26 9.05
N ASP A 40 15.92 -12.60 7.90
CA ASP A 40 17.07 -12.21 7.09
C ASP A 40 17.67 -10.85 7.45
N GLY A 41 17.11 -10.17 8.48
CA GLY A 41 17.50 -8.84 8.90
C GLY A 41 16.82 -7.70 8.12
N SER A 42 15.95 -7.99 7.16
CA SER A 42 15.14 -6.97 6.48
C SER A 42 14.18 -6.29 7.46
N ILE A 43 14.02 -4.98 7.34
CA ILE A 43 13.12 -4.17 8.18
C ILE A 43 11.94 -3.72 7.33
N ILE A 44 10.74 -4.03 7.80
CA ILE A 44 9.49 -3.68 7.12
C ILE A 44 8.66 -2.81 8.04
N THR A 45 8.28 -1.62 7.59
CA THR A 45 7.29 -0.78 8.27
C THR A 45 5.96 -0.93 7.53
N LEU A 46 4.93 -1.36 8.23
CA LEU A 46 3.57 -1.58 7.70
C LEU A 46 2.65 -0.43 8.07
N ASN A 47 1.87 0.03 7.11
CA ASN A 47 0.90 1.10 7.32
C ASN A 47 -0.47 0.56 7.74
N SER A 48 -1.36 1.46 8.14
CA SER A 48 -2.71 1.19 8.67
C SER A 48 -3.54 0.30 7.74
N GLY A 49 -4.18 -0.72 8.33
CA GLY A 49 -5.05 -1.64 7.61
C GLY A 49 -4.32 -2.67 6.74
N SER A 50 -3.02 -2.89 6.98
CA SER A 50 -2.21 -3.84 6.21
C SER A 50 -2.21 -5.24 6.82
N ILE A 51 -2.11 -6.24 5.95
CA ILE A 51 -1.90 -7.65 6.29
C ILE A 51 -0.61 -8.09 5.63
N PHE A 52 0.30 -8.65 6.41
CA PHE A 52 1.59 -9.12 5.94
C PHE A 52 1.85 -10.55 6.41
N LEU A 53 2.23 -11.44 5.48
CA LEU A 53 2.57 -12.82 5.77
C LEU A 53 4.03 -13.08 5.42
N TYR A 54 4.77 -13.68 6.32
CA TYR A 54 6.15 -14.07 6.11
C TYR A 54 6.48 -15.37 6.84
N PRO A 55 7.43 -16.18 6.34
CA PRO A 55 7.83 -17.42 7.00
C PRO A 55 8.72 -17.12 8.21
N THR A 56 8.72 -18.02 9.20
CA THR A 56 9.63 -17.95 10.35
C THR A 56 11.09 -18.13 9.94
N GLN A 57 11.36 -18.76 8.78
CA GLN A 57 12.67 -18.92 8.16
C GLN A 57 12.52 -18.96 6.63
N PHE A 58 13.48 -18.41 5.91
CA PHE A 58 13.57 -18.51 4.45
C PHE A 58 14.37 -19.76 4.06
N THR A 59 13.69 -20.83 3.63
CA THR A 59 14.29 -22.14 3.33
C THR A 59 14.31 -22.51 1.84
N GLY A 60 13.64 -21.71 0.99
CA GLY A 60 13.58 -21.94 -0.47
C GLY A 60 14.64 -21.15 -1.25
N ASP A 61 14.46 -21.10 -2.56
CA ASP A 61 15.32 -20.36 -3.50
C ASP A 61 15.04 -18.86 -3.51
N THR A 62 14.05 -18.40 -2.74
CA THR A 62 13.66 -17.01 -2.60
C THR A 62 13.25 -16.69 -1.16
N ARG A 63 13.36 -15.41 -0.80
CA ARG A 63 12.79 -14.85 0.43
C ARG A 63 11.40 -14.31 0.12
N SER A 64 10.41 -15.21 0.09
CA SER A 64 9.04 -14.85 -0.33
C SER A 64 8.18 -14.41 0.85
N VAL A 65 7.48 -13.28 0.67
CA VAL A 65 6.52 -12.71 1.59
C VAL A 65 5.27 -12.27 0.83
N TYR A 66 4.17 -12.01 1.55
CA TYR A 66 2.94 -11.51 0.95
C TYR A 66 2.47 -10.22 1.64
N LEU A 67 2.04 -9.24 0.84
CA LEU A 67 1.48 -7.98 1.31
C LEU A 67 0.07 -7.75 0.71
N SER A 68 -0.88 -7.45 1.59
CA SER A 68 -2.16 -6.82 1.27
C SER A 68 -2.27 -5.53 2.09
N GLY A 69 -1.95 -4.39 1.49
CA GLY A 69 -1.83 -3.12 2.22
C GLY A 69 -0.69 -2.26 1.73
N GLU A 70 -0.06 -1.53 2.64
CA GLU A 70 1.10 -0.70 2.33
C GLU A 70 2.26 -1.01 3.27
N GLY A 71 3.44 -1.13 2.69
CA GLY A 71 4.69 -1.36 3.41
C GLY A 71 5.86 -0.60 2.82
N HIS A 72 6.69 -0.07 3.69
CA HIS A 72 8.02 0.42 3.37
C HIS A 72 9.04 -0.68 3.71
N PHE A 73 9.82 -1.07 2.73
CA PHE A 73 10.74 -2.19 2.78
C PHE A 73 12.18 -1.68 2.76
N ALA A 74 12.95 -2.01 3.79
CA ALA A 74 14.41 -1.92 3.80
C ALA A 74 14.97 -3.34 3.77
N VAL A 75 15.14 -3.89 2.55
CA VAL A 75 15.52 -5.28 2.35
C VAL A 75 17.02 -5.49 2.50
N ALA A 76 17.42 -6.44 3.34
CA ALA A 76 18.81 -6.83 3.53
C ALA A 76 19.43 -7.34 2.22
N PRO A 77 20.63 -6.85 1.82
CA PRO A 77 21.27 -7.24 0.57
C PRO A 77 21.62 -8.73 0.53
N ASN A 78 21.11 -9.44 -0.49
CA ASN A 78 21.49 -10.81 -0.79
C ASN A 78 21.27 -11.12 -2.28
N LYS A 79 22.36 -11.11 -3.05
CA LYS A 79 22.31 -11.37 -4.51
C LYS A 79 22.03 -12.84 -4.86
N LYS A 80 22.27 -13.77 -3.92
CA LYS A 80 22.07 -15.21 -4.15
C LYS A 80 20.66 -15.68 -3.85
N LEU A 81 19.92 -14.93 -2.97
CA LEU A 81 18.59 -15.30 -2.52
C LEU A 81 17.66 -14.10 -2.72
N PRO A 82 16.97 -13.97 -3.87
CA PRO A 82 16.07 -12.87 -4.16
C PRO A 82 14.96 -12.71 -3.13
N PHE A 83 14.57 -11.48 -2.83
CA PHE A 83 13.42 -11.17 -1.98
C PHE A 83 12.21 -10.86 -2.87
N VAL A 84 11.10 -11.54 -2.64
CA VAL A 84 9.88 -11.42 -3.45
C VAL A 84 8.73 -11.00 -2.56
N VAL A 85 8.15 -9.82 -2.83
CA VAL A 85 6.89 -9.40 -2.24
C VAL A 85 5.76 -9.72 -3.20
N ALA A 86 4.97 -10.70 -2.85
CA ALA A 86 3.76 -11.02 -3.59
C ALA A 86 2.59 -10.14 -3.15
N THR A 87 1.79 -9.67 -4.09
CA THR A 87 0.52 -8.98 -3.86
C THR A 87 -0.62 -9.70 -4.59
N ASN A 88 -1.81 -9.13 -4.64
CA ASN A 88 -2.91 -9.71 -5.42
C ASN A 88 -2.61 -9.75 -6.92
N HIS A 89 -1.91 -8.75 -7.46
CA HIS A 89 -1.74 -8.56 -8.91
C HIS A 89 -0.31 -8.69 -9.38
N LEU A 90 0.65 -8.30 -8.55
CA LEU A 90 2.05 -8.15 -8.90
C LEU A 90 2.95 -8.94 -7.95
N ASP A 91 4.10 -9.36 -8.46
CA ASP A 91 5.25 -9.79 -7.68
C ASP A 91 6.36 -8.75 -7.84
N ILE A 92 6.93 -8.31 -6.73
CA ILE A 92 8.01 -7.34 -6.63
C ILE A 92 9.28 -8.07 -6.21
N CYS A 93 10.29 -8.13 -7.09
CA CYS A 93 11.53 -8.87 -6.89
C CYS A 93 12.70 -7.90 -6.67
N VAL A 94 13.45 -8.11 -5.58
CA VAL A 94 14.60 -7.26 -5.21
C VAL A 94 15.75 -8.11 -4.64
N LEU A 95 16.97 -7.53 -4.63
CA LEU A 95 18.17 -8.19 -4.09
C LEU A 95 18.77 -7.49 -2.87
N GLY A 96 18.26 -6.30 -2.52
CA GLY A 96 18.75 -5.45 -1.43
C GLY A 96 18.42 -4.01 -1.77
N THR A 97 17.25 -3.54 -1.37
CA THR A 97 16.56 -2.39 -1.97
C THR A 97 15.71 -1.71 -0.91
N GLN A 98 15.62 -0.39 -0.98
CA GLN A 98 14.65 0.39 -0.21
C GLN A 98 13.54 0.87 -1.16
N PHE A 99 12.29 0.52 -0.84
CA PHE A 99 11.13 0.87 -1.66
C PHE A 99 9.85 0.91 -0.84
N ASN A 100 8.86 1.66 -1.33
CA ASN A 100 7.49 1.66 -0.83
C ASN A 100 6.59 0.86 -1.78
N LEU A 101 5.70 0.06 -1.22
CA LEU A 101 4.71 -0.71 -1.97
C LEU A 101 3.33 -0.49 -1.37
N GLN A 102 2.42 0.07 -2.17
CA GLN A 102 1.00 0.22 -1.84
C GLN A 102 0.20 -0.75 -2.70
N ALA A 103 -0.44 -1.73 -2.05
CA ALA A 103 -1.19 -2.81 -2.70
C ALA A 103 -2.46 -3.17 -1.91
N TYR A 104 -3.26 -2.16 -1.54
CA TYR A 104 -4.55 -2.40 -0.90
C TYR A 104 -5.53 -3.04 -1.89
N PRO A 105 -6.28 -4.07 -1.48
CA PRO A 105 -7.11 -4.87 -2.41
C PRO A 105 -8.27 -4.08 -3.02
N PHE A 106 -8.75 -3.04 -2.34
CA PHE A 106 -9.87 -2.21 -2.81
C PHE A 106 -9.43 -0.89 -3.44
N ASP A 107 -8.12 -0.60 -3.47
CA ASP A 107 -7.61 0.56 -4.16
C ASP A 107 -7.56 0.30 -5.68
N ARG A 108 -7.74 1.36 -6.46
CA ARG A 108 -7.73 1.27 -7.92
C ARG A 108 -6.38 0.86 -8.48
N ARG A 109 -5.32 1.20 -7.74
CA ARG A 109 -3.93 1.07 -8.20
C ARG A 109 -3.09 0.31 -7.19
N THR A 110 -2.09 -0.38 -7.73
CA THR A 110 -0.94 -0.90 -6.98
C THR A 110 0.27 -0.06 -7.36
N ILE A 111 0.93 0.55 -6.37
CA ILE A 111 1.98 1.53 -6.60
C ILE A 111 3.28 1.03 -5.97
N THR A 112 4.35 0.99 -6.76
CA THR A 112 5.71 0.65 -6.31
C THR A 112 6.61 1.86 -6.52
N THR A 113 7.22 2.36 -5.46
CA THR A 113 8.11 3.53 -5.48
C THR A 113 9.51 3.12 -5.01
N LEU A 114 10.52 3.33 -5.83
CA LEU A 114 11.89 2.94 -5.54
C LEU A 114 12.70 4.11 -4.98
N GLU A 115 13.29 3.91 -3.79
CA GLU A 115 14.20 4.88 -3.14
C GLU A 115 15.66 4.58 -3.46
N SER A 116 16.09 3.34 -3.30
CA SER A 116 17.48 2.93 -3.57
C SER A 116 17.57 1.48 -3.99
N GLY A 117 18.57 1.15 -4.81
CA GLY A 117 18.79 -0.19 -5.35
C GLY A 117 18.10 -0.39 -6.70
N SER A 118 17.46 -1.54 -6.91
CA SER A 118 16.73 -1.88 -8.14
C SER A 118 15.53 -2.77 -7.78
N VAL A 119 14.41 -2.53 -8.45
CA VAL A 119 13.19 -3.31 -8.32
C VAL A 119 12.81 -3.87 -9.69
N ALA A 120 12.49 -5.16 -9.74
CA ALA A 120 11.85 -5.78 -10.90
C ALA A 120 10.40 -6.15 -10.55
N VAL A 121 9.45 -5.60 -11.29
CA VAL A 121 8.01 -5.82 -11.10
C VAL A 121 7.49 -6.69 -12.22
N ARG A 122 6.69 -7.71 -11.90
CA ARG A 122 6.01 -8.57 -12.89
C ARG A 122 4.53 -8.75 -12.53
N LYS A 123 3.72 -8.99 -13.54
CA LYS A 123 2.35 -9.48 -13.35
C LYS A 123 2.39 -10.98 -13.01
N LYS A 124 1.51 -11.43 -12.11
CA LYS A 124 1.42 -12.86 -11.74
C LYS A 124 1.19 -13.80 -12.93
N ASN A 125 0.40 -13.35 -13.90
CA ASN A 125 0.08 -14.13 -15.10
C ASN A 125 1.10 -13.97 -16.24
N GLN A 126 2.19 -13.24 -16.04
CA GLN A 126 3.25 -12.98 -17.01
C GLN A 126 4.63 -13.11 -16.36
N PRO A 127 5.05 -14.32 -15.96
CA PRO A 127 6.23 -14.52 -15.12
C PRO A 127 7.56 -14.10 -15.76
N ASN A 128 7.62 -14.03 -17.08
CA ASN A 128 8.84 -13.68 -17.84
C ASN A 128 8.88 -12.21 -18.30
N ASN A 129 7.86 -11.41 -17.97
CA ASN A 129 7.79 -10.01 -18.37
C ASN A 129 7.99 -9.10 -17.16
N PHE A 130 9.19 -8.52 -17.04
CA PHE A 130 9.56 -7.64 -15.94
C PHE A 130 9.64 -6.19 -16.40
N ILE A 131 9.18 -5.28 -15.54
CA ILE A 131 9.45 -3.85 -15.62
C ILE A 131 10.43 -3.50 -14.50
N THR A 132 11.58 -2.95 -14.86
CA THR A 132 12.60 -2.54 -13.89
C THR A 132 12.44 -1.07 -13.53
N LEU A 133 12.62 -0.77 -12.23
CA LEU A 133 12.70 0.58 -11.71
C LEU A 133 14.13 0.90 -11.29
N GLU A 134 14.49 2.16 -11.50
CA GLU A 134 15.67 2.84 -10.98
C GLU A 134 15.29 3.75 -9.81
N PRO A 135 16.23 4.18 -8.95
CA PRO A 135 15.94 5.13 -7.87
C PRO A 135 15.20 6.38 -8.36
N ASN A 136 14.26 6.85 -7.56
CA ASN A 136 13.33 7.93 -7.90
C ASN A 136 12.39 7.63 -9.06
N GLN A 137 12.09 6.35 -9.30
CA GLN A 137 11.01 5.94 -10.20
C GLN A 137 9.86 5.33 -9.45
N GLN A 138 8.66 5.57 -9.97
CA GLN A 138 7.41 4.99 -9.51
C GLN A 138 6.75 4.23 -10.64
N LEU A 139 6.24 3.05 -10.33
CA LEU A 139 5.40 2.25 -11.21
C LEU A 139 3.98 2.20 -10.64
N ASP A 140 3.05 2.73 -11.40
CA ASP A 140 1.63 2.71 -11.12
C ASP A 140 0.97 1.63 -11.98
N TYR A 141 0.37 0.64 -11.34
CA TYR A 141 -0.38 -0.43 -11.99
C TYR A 141 -1.86 -0.25 -11.74
N GLU A 142 -2.64 -0.01 -12.79
CA GLU A 142 -4.09 0.07 -12.70
C GLU A 142 -4.68 -1.35 -12.61
N ASN A 143 -5.21 -1.70 -11.44
CA ASN A 143 -5.64 -3.05 -11.11
C ASN A 143 -6.75 -3.60 -12.05
N ARG A 144 -7.60 -2.73 -12.58
CA ARG A 144 -8.73 -3.11 -13.44
C ARG A 144 -8.33 -3.31 -14.89
N SER A 145 -7.55 -2.38 -15.46
CA SER A 145 -7.15 -2.43 -16.87
C SER A 145 -5.86 -3.22 -17.09
N GLY A 146 -5.07 -3.42 -16.03
CA GLY A 146 -3.76 -4.05 -16.12
C GLY A 146 -2.70 -3.17 -16.79
N ARG A 147 -2.93 -1.85 -16.93
CA ARG A 147 -1.96 -0.92 -17.52
C ARG A 147 -0.93 -0.51 -16.51
N PHE A 148 0.30 -0.36 -16.98
CA PHE A 148 1.40 0.23 -16.24
C PHE A 148 1.65 1.66 -16.70
N ASN A 149 1.97 2.52 -15.74
CA ASN A 149 2.51 3.85 -15.97
C ASN A 149 3.77 4.01 -15.11
N LYS A 150 4.90 4.28 -15.74
CA LYS A 150 6.19 4.52 -15.05
C LYS A 150 6.54 6.00 -15.16
N THR A 151 6.87 6.61 -14.02
CA THR A 151 7.17 8.05 -13.92
C THR A 151 8.39 8.28 -13.03
N ASP A 152 9.14 9.32 -13.33
CA ASP A 152 10.18 9.85 -12.46
C ASP A 152 9.55 10.75 -11.39
N ILE A 153 9.98 10.59 -10.14
CA ILE A 153 9.39 11.26 -8.97
C ILE A 153 10.48 11.56 -7.92
N ASP A 154 10.15 12.32 -6.90
CA ASP A 154 10.92 12.34 -5.65
C ASP A 154 10.41 11.25 -4.72
N ALA A 155 11.13 10.14 -4.61
CA ALA A 155 10.70 8.97 -3.85
C ALA A 155 10.53 9.28 -2.35
N SER A 156 11.27 10.25 -1.79
CA SER A 156 11.22 10.62 -0.37
C SER A 156 9.84 11.12 0.05
N VAL A 157 9.07 11.67 -0.87
CA VAL A 157 7.70 12.16 -0.63
C VAL A 157 6.73 11.01 -0.38
N TYR A 158 6.95 9.88 -1.04
CA TYR A 158 6.03 8.73 -1.00
C TYR A 158 6.26 7.80 0.20
N SER A 159 7.43 7.86 0.83
CA SER A 159 7.72 7.20 2.10
C SER A 159 7.55 8.10 3.32
N GLY A 160 7.16 9.35 3.13
CA GLY A 160 6.96 10.36 4.19
C GLY A 160 6.01 9.90 5.30
N TRP A 161 5.07 9.00 4.99
CA TRP A 161 4.15 8.43 5.97
C TRP A 161 4.86 7.67 7.10
N THR A 162 6.05 7.09 6.87
CA THR A 162 6.87 6.46 7.91
C THR A 162 7.38 7.47 8.94
N LYS A 163 7.41 8.75 8.58
CA LYS A 163 7.79 9.90 9.43
C LYS A 163 6.57 10.71 9.90
N GLY A 164 5.36 10.19 9.67
CA GLY A 164 4.11 10.83 10.06
C GLY A 164 3.64 11.93 9.11
N GLU A 165 4.11 11.96 7.87
CA GLU A 165 3.61 12.85 6.82
C GLU A 165 2.56 12.13 5.97
N MET A 166 1.55 12.85 5.52
CA MET A 166 0.54 12.39 4.58
C MET A 166 0.57 13.31 3.35
N ASN A 167 1.20 12.83 2.29
CA ASN A 167 1.42 13.58 1.07
C ASN A 167 0.52 13.04 -0.05
N PHE A 168 -0.40 13.84 -0.52
CA PHE A 168 -1.27 13.55 -1.66
C PHE A 168 -0.87 14.47 -2.81
N ILE A 169 -0.34 13.91 -3.89
CA ILE A 169 0.14 14.67 -5.05
C ILE A 169 -0.66 14.25 -6.26
N SER A 170 -1.37 15.20 -6.86
CA SER A 170 -2.22 14.97 -8.04
C SER A 170 -3.14 13.76 -7.87
N GLN A 171 -3.84 13.68 -6.74
CA GLN A 171 -4.75 12.60 -6.41
C GLN A 171 -6.20 13.05 -6.43
N SER A 172 -7.10 12.17 -6.88
CA SER A 172 -8.53 12.41 -6.84
C SER A 172 -9.04 12.41 -5.39
N LEU A 173 -10.19 13.03 -5.17
CA LEU A 173 -10.80 13.08 -3.83
C LEU A 173 -10.96 11.65 -3.24
N ARG A 174 -11.38 10.67 -4.03
CA ARG A 174 -11.49 9.27 -3.59
C ARG A 174 -10.16 8.69 -3.14
N GLU A 175 -9.08 9.01 -3.84
CA GLU A 175 -7.73 8.54 -3.51
C GLU A 175 -7.14 9.24 -2.29
N ILE A 176 -7.65 10.42 -1.93
CA ILE A 176 -7.33 11.12 -0.67
C ILE A 176 -8.12 10.53 0.50
N LEU A 177 -9.43 10.33 0.35
CA LEU A 177 -10.30 9.91 1.45
C LEU A 177 -9.99 8.52 1.98
N ARG A 178 -9.67 7.54 1.12
CA ARG A 178 -9.36 6.17 1.55
C ARG A 178 -8.17 6.03 2.49
N PRO A 179 -7.00 6.64 2.23
CA PRO A 179 -5.91 6.68 3.21
C PRO A 179 -6.28 7.38 4.51
N LEU A 180 -7.13 8.43 4.47
CA LEU A 180 -7.64 9.09 5.68
C LEU A 180 -8.50 8.13 6.52
N GLU A 181 -9.44 7.40 5.90
CA GLU A 181 -10.24 6.38 6.58
C GLU A 181 -9.38 5.32 7.28
N ARG A 182 -8.29 4.91 6.63
CA ARG A 182 -7.35 3.93 7.19
C ARG A 182 -6.54 4.51 8.34
N SER A 183 -6.00 5.72 8.15
CA SER A 183 -5.08 6.35 9.11
C SER A 183 -5.76 6.87 10.37
N TYR A 184 -7.02 7.27 10.28
CA TYR A 184 -7.80 7.81 11.39
C TYR A 184 -8.83 6.82 11.96
N ALA A 185 -8.91 5.59 11.39
CA ALA A 185 -9.87 4.56 11.77
C ALA A 185 -11.33 5.04 11.74
N VAL A 186 -11.66 5.91 10.77
CA VAL A 186 -13.00 6.44 10.55
C VAL A 186 -13.65 5.82 9.31
N SER A 187 -14.96 5.98 9.15
CA SER A 187 -15.70 5.69 7.93
C SER A 187 -16.18 6.99 7.30
N ILE A 188 -15.89 7.19 6.02
CA ILE A 188 -16.31 8.38 5.27
C ILE A 188 -17.31 7.95 4.21
N GLN A 189 -18.57 8.31 4.40
CA GLN A 189 -19.62 8.03 3.43
C GLN A 189 -19.80 9.24 2.50
N LEU A 190 -19.88 8.95 1.22
CA LEU A 190 -20.09 9.97 0.19
C LEU A 190 -21.58 10.03 -0.15
N SER A 191 -22.13 11.26 -0.28
CA SER A 191 -23.50 11.45 -0.73
C SER A 191 -23.68 10.94 -2.17
N SER A 192 -24.91 10.57 -2.52
CA SER A 192 -25.25 10.10 -3.88
C SER A 192 -24.86 11.13 -4.94
N ASP A 193 -25.14 12.40 -4.72
CA ASP A 193 -24.81 13.48 -5.64
C ASP A 193 -23.31 13.59 -5.91
N LEU A 194 -22.50 13.41 -4.86
CA LEU A 194 -21.04 13.45 -4.99
C LEU A 194 -20.52 12.20 -5.70
N MET A 195 -21.12 11.02 -5.44
CA MET A 195 -20.74 9.77 -6.13
C MET A 195 -21.08 9.78 -7.61
N GLU A 196 -22.18 10.40 -8.01
CA GLU A 196 -22.59 10.56 -9.41
C GLU A 196 -21.77 11.65 -10.14
N SER A 197 -21.18 12.57 -9.38
CA SER A 197 -20.29 13.60 -9.92
C SER A 197 -18.99 13.01 -10.44
N ASN A 198 -18.63 13.35 -11.68
CA ASN A 198 -17.32 12.98 -12.22
C ASN A 198 -16.15 13.57 -11.42
N ARG A 199 -16.36 14.67 -10.71
CA ARG A 199 -15.34 15.41 -9.94
C ARG A 199 -14.61 14.53 -8.92
N ILE A 200 -15.30 13.58 -8.29
CA ILE A 200 -14.70 12.73 -7.28
C ILE A 200 -13.53 11.86 -7.79
N ASN A 201 -13.52 11.58 -9.11
CA ASN A 201 -12.52 10.72 -9.73
C ASN A 201 -11.63 11.46 -10.74
N SER A 202 -12.05 12.62 -11.26
CA SER A 202 -11.36 13.34 -12.33
C SER A 202 -10.52 14.52 -11.85
N ASP A 203 -11.03 15.26 -10.87
CA ASP A 203 -10.32 16.43 -10.36
C ASP A 203 -9.16 15.98 -9.47
N LEU A 204 -7.98 16.56 -9.68
CA LEU A 204 -6.76 16.17 -9.00
C LEU A 204 -6.32 17.27 -8.03
N TYR A 205 -5.99 16.87 -6.82
CA TYR A 205 -5.61 17.76 -5.73
C TYR A 205 -4.23 17.41 -5.19
N THR A 206 -3.50 18.44 -4.74
CA THR A 206 -2.24 18.27 -4.01
C THR A 206 -2.40 18.85 -2.62
N ILE A 207 -2.34 17.99 -1.60
CA ILE A 207 -2.56 18.35 -0.21
C ILE A 207 -1.53 17.61 0.66
N LYS A 208 -1.07 18.27 1.73
CA LYS A 208 -0.15 17.68 2.72
C LYS A 208 -0.68 17.86 4.12
N PHE A 209 -0.61 16.81 4.91
CA PHE A 209 -0.97 16.78 6.33
C PHE A 209 0.12 16.14 7.16
N LYS A 210 0.01 16.33 8.49
CA LYS A 210 0.73 15.49 9.46
C LYS A 210 -0.25 14.49 10.06
N ARG A 211 0.16 13.24 10.23
CA ARG A 211 -0.68 12.18 10.82
C ARG A 211 -1.23 12.52 12.20
N ARG A 212 -0.53 13.39 12.95
CA ARG A 212 -0.93 13.89 14.28
C ARG A 212 -2.02 14.97 14.23
N ASP A 213 -2.31 15.52 13.04
CA ASP A 213 -3.35 16.52 12.90
C ASP A 213 -4.71 15.87 13.19
N ASP A 214 -5.62 16.62 13.78
CA ASP A 214 -6.97 16.14 14.05
C ASP A 214 -7.73 15.90 12.75
N ILE A 215 -8.55 14.83 12.70
CA ILE A 215 -9.30 14.46 11.49
C ILE A 215 -10.25 15.56 11.01
N PHE A 216 -10.87 16.29 11.93
CA PHE A 216 -11.78 17.39 11.55
C PHE A 216 -11.02 18.53 10.90
N HIS A 217 -9.84 18.87 11.45
CA HIS A 217 -8.96 19.85 10.81
C HIS A 217 -8.53 19.40 9.41
N VAL A 218 -8.20 18.12 9.24
CA VAL A 218 -7.85 17.54 7.93
C VAL A 218 -9.03 17.60 6.95
N LEU A 219 -10.24 17.26 7.40
CA LEU A 219 -11.45 17.34 6.57
C LEU A 219 -11.79 18.79 6.20
N ASP A 220 -11.58 19.75 7.09
CA ASP A 220 -11.74 21.17 6.79
C ASP A 220 -10.80 21.64 5.68
N ILE A 221 -9.54 21.19 5.69
CA ILE A 221 -8.59 21.48 4.62
C ILE A 221 -9.04 20.83 3.30
N VAL A 222 -9.44 19.55 3.34
CA VAL A 222 -9.92 18.84 2.16
C VAL A 222 -11.12 19.55 1.55
N THR A 223 -12.14 19.88 2.34
CA THR A 223 -13.37 20.54 1.84
C THR A 223 -13.09 21.93 1.28
N LYS A 224 -12.20 22.69 1.91
CA LYS A 224 -11.77 24.01 1.40
C LYS A 224 -11.01 23.90 0.07
N THR A 225 -10.14 22.89 -0.05
CA THR A 225 -9.34 22.69 -1.26
C THR A 225 -10.18 22.21 -2.44
N VAL A 226 -11.10 21.27 -2.18
CA VAL A 226 -11.99 20.72 -3.20
C VAL A 226 -13.06 21.75 -3.62
N GLY A 227 -13.56 22.53 -2.66
CA GLY A 227 -14.62 23.52 -2.87
C GLY A 227 -15.97 22.90 -3.20
N GLY A 228 -17.04 23.52 -2.72
CA GLY A 228 -18.42 23.09 -2.99
C GLY A 228 -18.83 21.76 -2.36
N ILE A 229 -18.08 21.26 -1.38
CA ILE A 229 -18.42 20.09 -0.56
C ILE A 229 -18.36 20.46 0.91
N THR A 230 -19.15 19.76 1.71
CA THR A 230 -19.17 19.87 3.17
C THR A 230 -19.19 18.46 3.76
N TYR A 231 -18.89 18.35 5.03
CA TYR A 231 -19.06 17.09 5.76
C TYR A 231 -19.94 17.29 7.00
N LYS A 232 -20.57 16.23 7.45
CA LYS A 232 -21.27 16.15 8.74
C LYS A 232 -20.76 14.95 9.51
N VAL A 233 -20.77 15.06 10.82
CA VAL A 233 -20.37 13.97 11.71
C VAL A 233 -21.63 13.24 12.14
N GLU A 234 -21.69 11.95 11.84
CA GLU A 234 -22.73 11.05 12.37
C GLU A 234 -22.10 10.25 13.50
N LYS A 235 -22.75 10.25 14.67
CA LYS A 235 -22.36 9.34 15.75
C LYS A 235 -22.78 7.94 15.33
N ASP A 236 -21.84 7.00 15.39
CA ASP A 236 -22.16 5.60 15.20
C ASP A 236 -23.05 5.16 16.37
N GLU A 237 -24.35 5.01 16.13
CA GLU A 237 -25.28 4.36 17.05
C GLU A 237 -25.05 2.83 16.96
N SER A 238 -23.81 2.40 17.19
CA SER A 238 -23.54 0.98 17.34
C SER A 238 -24.19 0.49 18.62
N ILE A 239 -25.23 -0.29 18.43
CA ILE A 239 -25.99 -1.02 19.42
C ILE A 239 -25.05 -1.76 20.37
N SER A 240 -25.13 -1.38 21.64
CA SER A 240 -24.57 -2.09 22.79
C SER A 240 -25.27 -3.43 23.00
#